data_672d53aec93fd4b00b6d27b92201cf7f
#
_entry.id   672d53aec93fd4b00b6d27b92201cf7f
#
_cell.length_a   1.000
_cell.length_b   1.000
_cell.length_c   1.000
_cell.angle_alpha   90.00
_cell.angle_beta   90.00
_cell.angle_gamma   90.00
#
_symmetry.space_group_name_H-M   'P 1'
#
loop_
_entity.id
_entity.type
_entity.pdbx_description
1 polymer ?
#
loop_
_entity_poly.entity_id
_entity_poly.type
_entity_poly.pdbx_seq_one_letter_code
_entity_poly.pdbx_strand_id
1 'polypeptide(L)'
;MIWIRVGVGVVLAAGVGLAAYGIDTIGFRSGETEVLSLVSALESAVNLLLVVGAGVFSLTSLEARLKRHTAMGALHELRSIIHVIDMHQLTKDPVMFGAKRTKASPDHKLSPFELVRYLNYCSEMLSLSGKLAALYAQDFNDPDVIEAASDIEQLATNLSQKVWQKITIVQTSGKAMSALENLI
;
A
#
# COMPACT_ATOMS: atom_id res chain seq x y z
N MET A 1 3.40 -5.30 16.55
CA MET A 1 2.22 -6.17 16.42
C MET A 1 2.12 -7.28 17.47
N ILE A 2 3.21 -7.76 18.01
CA ILE A 2 3.22 -8.74 19.12
C ILE A 2 2.42 -8.21 20.34
N TRP A 3 2.53 -6.94 20.66
CA TRP A 3 1.84 -6.31 21.80
C TRP A 3 0.30 -6.39 21.73
N ILE A 4 -0.30 -6.29 20.53
CA ILE A 4 -1.76 -6.41 20.36
C ILE A 4 -2.21 -7.84 20.59
N ARG A 5 -1.46 -8.82 20.07
CA ARG A 5 -1.72 -10.26 20.30
C ARG A 5 -1.55 -10.62 21.78
N VAL A 6 -0.55 -10.04 22.45
CA VAL A 6 -0.39 -10.17 23.89
C VAL A 6 -1.58 -9.54 24.63
N GLY A 7 -2.04 -8.36 24.19
CA GLY A 7 -3.23 -7.72 24.75
C GLY A 7 -4.50 -8.58 24.63
N VAL A 8 -4.73 -9.20 23.47
CA VAL A 8 -5.83 -10.17 23.26
C VAL A 8 -5.69 -11.35 24.22
N GLY A 9 -4.50 -11.90 24.34
CA GLY A 9 -4.21 -13.02 25.27
C GLY A 9 -4.50 -12.65 26.74
N VAL A 10 -4.13 -11.44 27.15
CA VAL A 10 -4.38 -10.94 28.52
C VAL A 10 -5.89 -10.76 28.76
N VAL A 11 -6.64 -10.19 27.81
CA VAL A 11 -8.09 -10.03 27.92
C VAL A 11 -8.80 -11.38 28.03
N LEU A 12 -8.39 -12.36 27.20
CA LEU A 12 -8.94 -13.72 27.27
C LEU A 12 -8.61 -14.40 28.59
N ALA A 13 -7.36 -14.31 29.06
CA ALA A 13 -6.93 -14.90 30.32
C ALA A 13 -7.66 -14.27 31.53
N ALA A 14 -7.85 -12.94 31.52
CA ALA A 14 -8.63 -12.22 32.53
C ALA A 14 -10.09 -12.64 32.50
N GLY A 15 -10.70 -12.79 31.32
CA GLY A 15 -12.07 -13.27 31.16
C GLY A 15 -12.27 -14.68 31.71
N VAL A 16 -11.36 -15.62 31.40
CA VAL A 16 -11.39 -16.98 31.92
C VAL A 16 -11.16 -17.00 33.43
N GLY A 17 -10.24 -16.18 33.96
CA GLY A 17 -9.96 -16.07 35.38
C GLY A 17 -11.15 -15.53 36.18
N LEU A 18 -11.85 -14.52 35.65
CA LEU A 18 -13.09 -13.97 36.26
C LEU A 18 -14.23 -14.99 36.20
N ALA A 19 -14.37 -15.75 35.11
CA ALA A 19 -15.35 -16.81 35.01
C ALA A 19 -15.09 -17.93 36.02
N ALA A 20 -13.85 -18.38 36.15
CA ALA A 20 -13.46 -19.41 37.13
C ALA A 20 -13.69 -18.93 38.57
N TYR A 21 -13.31 -17.71 38.89
CA TYR A 21 -13.57 -17.09 40.22
C TYR A 21 -15.05 -16.98 40.50
N GLY A 22 -15.87 -16.59 39.52
CA GLY A 22 -17.32 -16.52 39.65
C GLY A 22 -17.95 -17.88 39.94
N ILE A 23 -17.51 -18.95 39.28
CA ILE A 23 -17.98 -20.33 39.52
C ILE A 23 -17.62 -20.79 40.94
N ASP A 24 -16.42 -20.47 41.41
CA ASP A 24 -15.95 -20.88 42.74
C ASP A 24 -16.67 -20.12 43.89
N THR A 25 -17.01 -18.85 43.64
CA THR A 25 -17.74 -18.00 44.63
C THR A 25 -19.24 -18.25 44.64
N ILE A 26 -19.83 -18.68 43.51
CA ILE A 26 -21.23 -19.15 43.43
C ILE A 26 -21.28 -20.61 43.89
N GLY A 27 -20.62 -20.92 45.02
CA GLY A 27 -20.63 -22.25 45.61
C GLY A 27 -22.04 -22.81 45.66
N PHE A 28 -22.24 -24.00 45.11
CA PHE A 28 -23.47 -24.80 45.07
C PHE A 28 -24.11 -24.84 46.46
N ARG A 29 -24.85 -23.81 46.79
CA ARG A 29 -25.66 -23.72 48.00
C ARG A 29 -27.00 -24.30 47.67
N SER A 30 -27.13 -25.61 47.94
CA SER A 30 -28.36 -26.36 47.82
C SER A 30 -29.49 -25.75 48.67
N GLY A 31 -30.50 -25.17 48.06
CA GLY A 31 -31.72 -24.71 48.74
C GLY A 31 -32.51 -23.77 47.81
N GLU A 32 -33.79 -23.97 47.76
CA GLU A 32 -34.98 -23.35 47.12
C GLU A 32 -34.87 -22.09 46.19
N THR A 33 -33.69 -21.66 45.83
CA THR A 33 -33.40 -20.49 44.94
C THR A 33 -32.69 -20.90 43.66
N GLU A 34 -32.75 -22.18 43.27
CA GLU A 34 -32.00 -22.74 42.14
C GLU A 34 -32.27 -22.00 40.80
N VAL A 35 -33.54 -21.65 40.53
CA VAL A 35 -33.91 -20.99 39.28
C VAL A 35 -33.37 -19.56 39.21
N LEU A 36 -33.47 -18.80 40.31
CA LEU A 36 -32.92 -17.43 40.39
C LEU A 36 -31.40 -17.38 40.32
N SER A 37 -30.71 -18.33 40.95
CA SER A 37 -29.27 -18.44 40.90
C SER A 37 -28.78 -18.83 39.50
N LEU A 38 -29.50 -19.71 38.80
CA LEU A 38 -29.19 -20.06 37.41
C LEU A 38 -29.39 -18.87 36.46
N VAL A 39 -30.47 -18.11 36.61
CA VAL A 39 -30.70 -16.88 35.81
C VAL A 39 -29.62 -15.84 36.02
N SER A 40 -29.24 -15.60 37.27
CA SER A 40 -28.16 -14.67 37.61
C SER A 40 -26.79 -15.12 37.11
N ALA A 41 -26.49 -16.42 37.14
CA ALA A 41 -25.26 -16.98 36.60
C ALA A 41 -25.23 -16.85 35.07
N LEU A 42 -26.36 -17.10 34.40
CA LEU A 42 -26.49 -16.94 32.95
C LEU A 42 -26.32 -15.48 32.52
N GLU A 43 -26.94 -14.53 33.24
CA GLU A 43 -26.78 -13.10 33.00
C GLU A 43 -25.30 -12.68 33.15
N SER A 44 -24.64 -13.12 34.20
CA SER A 44 -23.22 -12.83 34.44
C SER A 44 -22.33 -13.42 33.35
N ALA A 45 -22.62 -14.63 32.89
CA ALA A 45 -21.88 -15.29 31.78
C ALA A 45 -22.07 -14.56 30.45
N VAL A 46 -23.30 -14.13 30.15
CA VAL A 46 -23.58 -13.33 28.92
C VAL A 46 -22.87 -11.98 28.98
N ASN A 47 -22.92 -11.27 30.10
CA ASN A 47 -22.24 -9.99 30.27
C ASN A 47 -20.71 -10.14 30.12
N LEU A 48 -20.12 -11.17 30.72
CA LEU A 48 -18.70 -11.45 30.59
C LEU A 48 -18.33 -11.73 29.10
N LEU A 49 -19.12 -12.56 28.42
CA LEU A 49 -18.90 -12.88 27.00
C LEU A 49 -19.00 -11.64 26.12
N LEU A 50 -19.94 -10.74 26.38
CA LEU A 50 -20.08 -9.47 25.66
C LEU A 50 -18.87 -8.57 25.88
N VAL A 51 -18.41 -8.39 27.13
CA VAL A 51 -17.27 -7.52 27.46
C VAL A 51 -15.99 -8.08 26.84
N VAL A 52 -15.71 -9.37 27.01
CA VAL A 52 -14.52 -10.03 26.43
C VAL A 52 -14.58 -10.00 24.90
N GLY A 53 -15.75 -10.33 24.32
CA GLY A 53 -15.95 -10.28 22.87
C GLY A 53 -15.74 -8.87 22.29
N ALA A 54 -16.30 -7.84 22.93
CA ALA A 54 -16.08 -6.45 22.53
C ALA A 54 -14.61 -6.03 22.66
N GLY A 55 -13.92 -6.46 23.71
CA GLY A 55 -12.49 -6.21 23.90
C GLY A 55 -11.62 -6.83 22.81
N VAL A 56 -11.84 -8.11 22.50
CA VAL A 56 -11.14 -8.81 21.41
C VAL A 56 -11.43 -8.17 20.05
N PHE A 57 -12.68 -7.87 19.78
CA PHE A 57 -13.09 -7.20 18.53
C PHE A 57 -12.44 -5.82 18.38
N SER A 58 -12.40 -5.02 19.44
CA SER A 58 -11.77 -3.71 19.43
C SER A 58 -10.26 -3.80 19.15
N LEU A 59 -9.56 -4.73 19.81
CA LEU A 59 -8.13 -4.92 19.63
C LEU A 59 -7.79 -5.43 18.22
N THR A 60 -8.55 -6.36 17.68
CA THR A 60 -8.34 -6.87 16.30
C THR A 60 -8.63 -5.78 15.25
N SER A 61 -9.68 -4.99 15.46
CA SER A 61 -10.02 -3.86 14.60
C SER A 61 -8.94 -2.77 14.63
N LEU A 62 -8.36 -2.51 15.79
CA LEU A 62 -7.25 -1.56 15.94
C LEU A 62 -6.00 -2.04 15.20
N GLU A 63 -5.67 -3.34 15.29
CA GLU A 63 -4.55 -3.93 14.53
C GLU A 63 -4.73 -3.75 13.02
N ALA A 64 -5.92 -4.04 12.50
CA ALA A 64 -6.23 -3.89 11.08
C ALA A 64 -6.07 -2.42 10.63
N ARG A 65 -6.58 -1.46 11.42
CA ARG A 65 -6.44 -0.03 11.14
C ARG A 65 -4.98 0.45 11.12
N LEU A 66 -4.16 -0.01 12.06
CA LEU A 66 -2.74 0.35 12.12
C LEU A 66 -1.97 -0.22 10.93
N LYS A 67 -2.22 -1.47 10.56
CA LYS A 67 -1.64 -2.10 9.36
C LYS A 67 -1.99 -1.32 8.10
N ARG A 68 -3.28 -1.03 7.92
CA ARG A 68 -3.78 -0.26 6.79
C ARG A 68 -3.11 1.11 6.69
N HIS A 69 -3.03 1.85 7.80
CA HIS A 69 -2.39 3.17 7.82
C HIS A 69 -0.93 3.11 7.37
N THR A 70 -0.18 2.10 7.81
CA THR A 70 1.22 1.90 7.41
C THR A 70 1.34 1.57 5.92
N ALA A 71 0.50 0.67 5.41
CA ALA A 71 0.50 0.29 4.01
C ALA A 71 0.12 1.48 3.09
N MET A 72 -0.92 2.22 3.45
CA MET A 72 -1.34 3.42 2.70
C MET A 72 -0.24 4.49 2.68
N GLY A 73 0.49 4.69 3.78
CA GLY A 73 1.65 5.59 3.81
C GLY A 73 2.72 5.20 2.80
N ALA A 74 3.10 3.92 2.76
CA ALA A 74 4.09 3.41 1.80
C ALA A 74 3.61 3.53 0.34
N LEU A 75 2.33 3.26 0.07
CA LEU A 75 1.74 3.44 -1.26
C LEU A 75 1.72 4.92 -1.69
N HIS A 76 1.47 5.85 -0.76
CA HIS A 76 1.60 7.29 -1.04
C HIS A 76 3.02 7.71 -1.41
N GLU A 77 4.03 7.16 -0.74
CA GLU A 77 5.44 7.41 -1.10
C GLU A 77 5.76 6.91 -2.50
N LEU A 78 5.33 5.69 -2.86
CA LEU A 78 5.51 5.15 -4.21
C LEU A 78 4.83 6.02 -5.27
N ARG A 79 3.61 6.48 -5.03
CA ARG A 79 2.91 7.42 -5.93
C ARG A 79 3.71 8.73 -6.09
N SER A 80 4.26 9.25 -5.02
CA SER A 80 5.11 10.46 -5.07
C SER A 80 6.35 10.26 -5.93
N ILE A 81 7.04 9.11 -5.81
CA ILE A 81 8.20 8.77 -6.64
C ILE A 81 7.81 8.74 -8.13
N ILE A 82 6.68 8.11 -8.47
CA ILE A 82 6.18 8.06 -9.85
C ILE A 82 5.92 9.47 -10.40
N HIS A 83 5.32 10.36 -9.62
CA HIS A 83 5.09 11.75 -10.02
C HIS A 83 6.40 12.52 -10.21
N VAL A 84 7.41 12.28 -9.37
CA VAL A 84 8.74 12.88 -9.54
C VAL A 84 9.38 12.41 -10.86
N ILE A 85 9.30 11.12 -11.18
CA ILE A 85 9.79 10.58 -12.45
C ILE A 85 9.07 11.24 -13.63
N ASP A 86 7.74 11.34 -13.59
CA ASP A 86 6.95 11.99 -14.65
C ASP A 86 7.35 13.46 -14.83
N MET A 87 7.47 14.21 -13.75
CA MET A 87 7.85 15.61 -13.77
C MET A 87 9.24 15.84 -14.38
N HIS A 88 10.21 14.97 -14.06
CA HIS A 88 11.55 15.04 -14.64
C HIS A 88 11.61 14.69 -16.14
N GLN A 89 10.62 13.97 -16.67
CA GLN A 89 10.53 13.64 -18.08
C GLN A 89 9.90 14.75 -18.93
N LEU A 90 9.11 15.67 -18.32
CA LEU A 90 8.40 16.72 -19.06
C LEU A 90 9.36 17.64 -19.84
N THR A 91 10.54 17.92 -19.28
CA THR A 91 11.55 18.79 -19.91
C THR A 91 12.42 18.07 -20.94
N LYS A 92 12.24 16.73 -21.11
CA LYS A 92 13.07 15.89 -21.98
C LYS A 92 12.26 15.31 -23.13
N ASP A 93 11.70 16.23 -23.94
CA ASP A 93 10.90 15.84 -25.11
C ASP A 93 11.83 15.56 -26.31
N PRO A 94 11.76 14.37 -26.92
CA PRO A 94 12.54 14.04 -28.10
C PRO A 94 12.22 14.92 -29.33
N VAL A 95 11.03 15.50 -29.42
CA VAL A 95 10.63 16.40 -30.50
C VAL A 95 11.42 17.70 -30.47
N MET A 96 11.99 18.08 -29.32
CA MET A 96 12.82 19.28 -29.18
C MET A 96 14.25 19.11 -29.73
N PHE A 97 14.65 17.91 -30.16
CA PHE A 97 15.92 17.73 -30.85
C PHE A 97 15.86 18.36 -32.24
N GLY A 98 16.53 19.50 -32.42
CA GLY A 98 16.54 20.26 -33.66
C GLY A 98 15.54 21.43 -33.74
N ALA A 99 14.64 21.59 -32.77
CA ALA A 99 13.76 22.76 -32.69
C ALA A 99 14.53 24.01 -32.20
N LYS A 100 14.16 25.20 -32.71
CA LYS A 100 14.69 26.47 -32.23
C LYS A 100 14.32 26.67 -30.75
N ARG A 101 15.33 26.71 -29.90
CA ARG A 101 15.16 26.96 -28.46
C ARG A 101 14.67 28.38 -28.18
N THR A 102 13.78 28.51 -27.24
CA THR A 102 13.38 29.81 -26.66
C THR A 102 14.31 30.17 -25.50
N LYS A 103 14.36 31.46 -25.12
CA LYS A 103 15.14 31.93 -23.96
C LYS A 103 14.75 31.27 -22.63
N ALA A 104 13.54 30.72 -22.54
CA ALA A 104 13.00 30.02 -21.36
C ALA A 104 13.25 28.51 -21.39
N SER A 105 13.81 27.95 -22.46
CA SER A 105 14.07 26.51 -22.55
C SER A 105 15.24 26.11 -21.65
N PRO A 106 15.09 25.09 -20.79
CA PRO A 106 16.19 24.60 -19.95
C PRO A 106 17.37 24.11 -20.78
N ASP A 107 18.57 24.39 -20.34
CA ASP A 107 19.79 24.03 -21.05
C ASP A 107 20.20 22.56 -20.75
N HIS A 108 19.49 21.62 -21.37
CA HIS A 108 19.80 20.19 -21.25
C HIS A 108 20.54 19.70 -22.52
N LYS A 109 21.83 19.50 -22.40
CA LYS A 109 22.71 18.99 -23.46
C LYS A 109 22.83 17.46 -23.37
N LEU A 110 21.72 16.72 -23.44
CA LEU A 110 21.78 15.28 -23.53
C LEU A 110 21.92 14.88 -25.01
N SER A 111 22.88 14.03 -25.31
CA SER A 111 22.95 13.35 -26.61
C SER A 111 21.73 12.39 -26.76
N PRO A 112 21.35 12.01 -28.00
CA PRO A 112 20.29 11.03 -28.22
C PRO A 112 20.50 9.71 -27.46
N PHE A 113 21.75 9.25 -27.38
CA PHE A 113 22.13 8.05 -26.63
C PHE A 113 21.89 8.20 -25.13
N GLU A 114 22.33 9.32 -24.56
CA GLU A 114 22.13 9.62 -23.13
C GLU A 114 20.63 9.77 -22.77
N LEU A 115 19.86 10.37 -23.71
CA LEU A 115 18.41 10.48 -23.51
C LEU A 115 17.73 9.12 -23.50
N VAL A 116 18.04 8.22 -24.44
CA VAL A 116 17.51 6.86 -24.46
C VAL A 116 17.88 6.12 -23.18
N ARG A 117 19.12 6.22 -22.73
CA ARG A 117 19.58 5.60 -21.50
C ARG A 117 18.83 6.14 -20.28
N TYR A 118 18.65 7.46 -20.20
CA TYR A 118 17.87 8.09 -19.14
C TYR A 118 16.40 7.60 -19.13
N LEU A 119 15.76 7.54 -20.31
CA LEU A 119 14.39 7.06 -20.44
C LEU A 119 14.25 5.58 -20.06
N ASN A 120 15.24 4.73 -20.38
CA ASN A 120 15.25 3.35 -19.92
C ASN A 120 15.28 3.26 -18.39
N TYR A 121 16.13 4.02 -17.71
CA TYR A 121 16.12 4.07 -16.24
C TYR A 121 14.78 4.54 -15.67
N CYS A 122 14.14 5.53 -16.30
CA CYS A 122 12.79 5.94 -15.89
C CYS A 122 11.78 4.80 -16.03
N SER A 123 11.83 4.03 -17.11
CA SER A 123 10.95 2.87 -17.32
C SER A 123 11.19 1.76 -16.30
N GLU A 124 12.44 1.49 -15.97
CA GLU A 124 12.80 0.51 -14.92
C GLU A 124 12.30 0.94 -13.54
N MET A 125 12.49 2.20 -13.18
CA MET A 125 12.00 2.76 -11.91
C MET A 125 10.47 2.70 -11.81
N LEU A 126 9.75 3.02 -12.89
CA LEU A 126 8.29 2.88 -12.95
C LEU A 126 7.86 1.43 -12.76
N SER A 127 8.50 0.50 -13.45
CA SER A 127 8.23 -0.93 -13.32
C SER A 127 8.47 -1.44 -11.89
N LEU A 128 9.55 -1.02 -11.25
CA LEU A 128 9.85 -1.37 -9.87
C LEU A 128 8.82 -0.80 -8.89
N SER A 129 8.40 0.47 -9.10
CA SER A 129 7.38 1.11 -8.25
C SER A 129 6.03 0.38 -8.34
N GLY A 130 5.59 -0.03 -9.53
CA GLY A 130 4.38 -0.83 -9.69
C GLY A 130 4.48 -2.19 -8.99
N LYS A 131 5.60 -2.91 -9.19
CA LYS A 131 5.82 -4.20 -8.52
C LYS A 131 5.87 -4.10 -7.00
N LEU A 132 6.45 -3.03 -6.46
CA LEU A 132 6.45 -2.78 -5.03
C LEU A 132 5.04 -2.51 -4.51
N ALA A 133 4.21 -1.77 -5.25
CA ALA A 133 2.81 -1.55 -4.88
C ALA A 133 2.04 -2.87 -4.80
N ALA A 134 2.18 -3.74 -5.81
CA ALA A 134 1.59 -5.08 -5.82
C ALA A 134 2.05 -5.92 -4.61
N LEU A 135 3.34 -5.86 -4.28
CA LEU A 135 3.91 -6.58 -3.14
C LEU A 135 3.30 -6.12 -1.81
N TYR A 136 3.07 -4.80 -1.65
CA TYR A 136 2.38 -4.28 -0.47
C TYR A 136 0.94 -4.77 -0.35
N ALA A 137 0.24 -4.94 -1.47
CA ALA A 137 -1.14 -5.42 -1.48
C ALA A 137 -1.27 -6.93 -1.24
N GLN A 138 -0.23 -7.70 -1.53
CA GLN A 138 -0.25 -9.17 -1.51
C GLN A 138 -0.65 -9.74 -0.14
N ASP A 139 -0.19 -9.14 0.95
CA ASP A 139 -0.41 -9.61 2.32
C ASP A 139 -1.60 -8.90 3.01
N PHE A 140 -2.29 -8.02 2.29
CA PHE A 140 -3.40 -7.25 2.83
C PHE A 140 -4.73 -7.69 2.22
N ASN A 141 -5.66 -8.10 3.07
CA ASN A 141 -7.04 -8.36 2.67
C ASN A 141 -7.93 -7.13 2.97
N ASP A 142 -7.42 -5.94 2.63
CA ASP A 142 -8.12 -4.65 2.80
C ASP A 142 -8.38 -4.05 1.41
N PRO A 143 -9.67 -3.81 1.05
CA PRO A 143 -10.04 -3.36 -0.29
C PRO A 143 -9.40 -2.01 -0.66
N ASP A 144 -9.25 -1.08 0.29
CA ASP A 144 -8.68 0.24 0.00
C ASP A 144 -7.17 0.15 -0.30
N VAL A 145 -6.45 -0.78 0.35
CA VAL A 145 -5.03 -1.02 0.07
C VAL A 145 -4.86 -1.66 -1.31
N ILE A 146 -5.73 -2.62 -1.66
CA ILE A 146 -5.72 -3.30 -2.96
C ILE A 146 -6.03 -2.31 -4.08
N GLU A 147 -7.05 -1.46 -3.91
CA GLU A 147 -7.42 -0.42 -4.87
C GLU A 147 -6.28 0.59 -5.07
N ALA A 148 -5.71 1.11 -3.98
CA ALA A 148 -4.58 2.05 -4.06
C ALA A 148 -3.34 1.45 -4.74
N ALA A 149 -3.05 0.17 -4.51
CA ALA A 149 -1.96 -0.53 -5.19
C ALA A 149 -2.24 -0.69 -6.68
N SER A 150 -3.46 -1.09 -7.05
CA SER A 150 -3.89 -1.21 -8.46
C SER A 150 -3.79 0.13 -9.20
N ASP A 151 -4.20 1.23 -8.58
CA ASP A 151 -4.06 2.58 -9.13
C ASP A 151 -2.59 2.94 -9.43
N ILE A 152 -1.68 2.58 -8.53
CA ILE A 152 -0.25 2.81 -8.70
C ILE A 152 0.32 1.96 -9.83
N GLU A 153 -0.05 0.68 -9.93
CA GLU A 153 0.36 -0.19 -11.02
C GLU A 153 -0.12 0.35 -12.38
N GLN A 154 -1.37 0.81 -12.44
CA GLN A 154 -1.93 1.40 -13.66
C GLN A 154 -1.23 2.70 -14.04
N LEU A 155 -0.98 3.59 -13.07
CA LEU A 155 -0.25 4.83 -13.28
C LEU A 155 1.16 4.55 -13.79
N ALA A 156 1.90 3.63 -13.16
CA ALA A 156 3.24 3.23 -13.56
C ALA A 156 3.27 2.66 -14.99
N THR A 157 2.30 1.82 -15.33
CA THR A 157 2.16 1.22 -16.66
C THR A 157 1.88 2.29 -17.72
N ASN A 158 0.94 3.19 -17.46
CA ASN A 158 0.59 4.26 -18.40
C ASN A 158 1.78 5.20 -18.67
N LEU A 159 2.53 5.54 -17.62
CA LEU A 159 3.74 6.38 -17.77
C LEU A 159 4.86 5.62 -18.48
N SER A 160 5.04 4.35 -18.20
CA SER A 160 6.01 3.49 -18.88
C SER A 160 5.75 3.43 -20.40
N GLN A 161 4.49 3.33 -20.81
CA GLN A 161 4.11 3.38 -22.24
C GLN A 161 4.47 4.72 -22.89
N LYS A 162 4.26 5.85 -22.20
CA LYS A 162 4.69 7.17 -22.69
C LYS A 162 6.21 7.27 -22.83
N VAL A 163 6.95 6.69 -21.89
CA VAL A 163 8.42 6.61 -21.98
C VAL A 163 8.86 5.81 -23.19
N TRP A 164 8.24 4.67 -23.42
CA TRP A 164 8.51 3.83 -24.60
C TRP A 164 8.24 4.55 -25.92
N GLN A 165 7.15 5.31 -26.00
CA GLN A 165 6.86 6.14 -27.18
C GLN A 165 7.98 7.17 -27.42
N LYS A 166 8.48 7.83 -26.37
CA LYS A 166 9.61 8.78 -26.48
C LYS A 166 10.88 8.09 -26.97
N ILE A 167 11.22 6.91 -26.45
CA ILE A 167 12.38 6.11 -26.87
C ILE A 167 12.27 5.77 -28.37
N THR A 168 11.11 5.32 -28.80
CA THR A 168 10.86 4.98 -30.21
C THR A 168 11.06 6.19 -31.13
N ILE A 169 10.57 7.37 -30.74
CA ILE A 169 10.75 8.63 -31.49
C ILE A 169 12.24 8.96 -31.64
N VAL A 170 13.01 8.91 -30.53
CA VAL A 170 14.46 9.18 -30.57
C VAL A 170 15.19 8.22 -31.51
N GLN A 171 14.89 6.93 -31.40
CA GLN A 171 15.54 5.90 -32.22
C GLN A 171 15.20 6.03 -33.71
N THR A 172 13.94 6.34 -34.04
CA THR A 172 13.48 6.51 -35.43
C THR A 172 14.09 7.78 -36.04
N SER A 173 14.11 8.88 -35.31
CA SER A 173 14.73 10.13 -35.78
C SER A 173 16.25 9.99 -35.96
N GLY A 174 16.93 9.25 -35.09
CA GLY A 174 18.35 8.99 -35.20
C GLY A 174 18.70 8.14 -36.45
N LYS A 175 17.87 7.12 -36.72
CA LYS A 175 18.04 6.30 -37.96
C LYS A 175 17.78 7.08 -39.24
N ALA A 176 16.78 7.95 -39.23
CA ALA A 176 16.48 8.82 -40.38
C ALA A 176 17.65 9.80 -40.67
N MET A 177 18.24 10.41 -39.63
CA MET A 177 19.39 11.29 -39.80
C MET A 177 20.65 10.56 -40.32
N SER A 178 20.96 9.38 -39.77
CA SER A 178 22.10 8.60 -40.25
C SER A 178 21.92 8.09 -41.68
N ALA A 179 20.70 7.78 -42.13
CA ALA A 179 20.40 7.40 -43.49
C ALA A 179 20.58 8.56 -44.47
N LEU A 180 20.24 9.80 -44.07
CA LEU A 180 20.47 11.00 -44.88
C LEU A 180 21.97 11.35 -44.99
N GLU A 181 22.73 11.16 -43.95
CA GLU A 181 24.19 11.42 -43.90
C GLU A 181 24.98 10.44 -44.80
N ASN A 182 24.49 9.22 -44.97
CA ASN A 182 25.07 8.22 -45.88
C ASN A 182 24.70 8.41 -47.36
N LEU A 183 23.81 9.36 -47.68
CA LEU A 183 23.39 9.67 -49.07
C LEU A 183 24.09 10.91 -49.65
N ILE A 184 24.87 11.62 -48.86
CA ILE A 184 25.67 12.80 -49.19
C ILE A 184 27.14 12.42 -49.25
#